data_e3ca70dfb49b2cea671f18f7543a35e2
#
_entry.id   e3ca70dfb49b2cea671f18f7543a35e2
#
_cell.length_a   1.000
_cell.length_b   1.000
_cell.length_c   1.000
_cell.angle_alpha   90.00
_cell.angle_beta   90.00
_cell.angle_gamma   90.00
#
_symmetry.space_group_name_H-M   'P 1'
#
loop_
_entity.id
_entity.type
_entity.pdbx_description
1 polymer ?
#
loop_
_entity_poly.entity_id
_entity_poly.type
_entity_poly.pdbx_seq_one_letter_code
_entity_poly.pdbx_strand_id
1 'polypeptide(L)'
;MCESEEINLRSELSAALVSEGLSPNEIEDKERVTSLIEKRFISGTPRAWWLSLVSKPEVYSFPDNSGYQNLLEIFPAGNDKVWFVVDDDNKEKFVFFIPLNKVQGIIESCRFFEYYVVDENISWMLAENDHGEILVCRGGSL
;
A
#
# COMPACT_ATOMS: atom_id res chain seq x y z
N MET A 1 -5.51 -32.91 2.84
CA MET A 1 -4.66 -31.77 2.94
C MET A 1 -5.07 -30.70 1.98
N CYS A 2 -5.24 -29.61 2.47
CA CYS A 2 -5.74 -28.53 1.66
C CYS A 2 -4.63 -27.64 1.27
N GLU A 3 -4.13 -27.87 0.08
CA GLU A 3 -3.10 -26.99 -0.39
C GLU A 3 -3.58 -25.60 -0.59
N SER A 4 -4.87 -25.42 -0.77
CA SER A 4 -5.40 -24.08 -0.88
C SER A 4 -5.16 -23.28 0.39
N GLU A 5 -5.00 -23.95 1.51
CA GLU A 5 -4.66 -23.23 2.74
C GLU A 5 -3.25 -22.70 2.73
N GLU A 6 -2.43 -23.22 1.86
CA GLU A 6 -1.07 -22.73 1.72
C GLU A 6 -1.01 -21.48 0.88
N ILE A 7 -2.07 -21.17 0.16
CA ILE A 7 -2.09 -19.97 -0.66
C ILE A 7 -2.34 -18.81 0.27
N ASN A 8 -1.33 -17.99 0.41
CA ASN A 8 -1.40 -16.85 1.30
C ASN A 8 -1.26 -15.57 0.49
N LEU A 9 -1.35 -14.45 1.16
CA LEU A 9 -1.29 -13.16 0.51
C LEU A 9 0.01 -12.99 -0.26
N ARG A 10 1.12 -13.45 0.29
CA ARG A 10 2.39 -13.32 -0.39
C ARG A 10 2.39 -14.03 -1.73
N SER A 11 1.80 -15.23 -1.78
CA SER A 11 1.71 -15.98 -3.04
C SER A 11 0.84 -15.24 -4.05
N GLU A 12 -0.26 -14.68 -3.60
CA GLU A 12 -1.14 -13.93 -4.48
C GLU A 12 -0.45 -12.69 -5.02
N LEU A 13 0.30 -12.01 -4.18
CA LEU A 13 1.05 -10.83 -4.60
C LEU A 13 2.11 -11.20 -5.64
N SER A 14 2.83 -12.29 -5.40
CA SER A 14 3.85 -12.73 -6.34
C SER A 14 3.24 -13.02 -7.71
N ALA A 15 2.12 -13.74 -7.72
CA ALA A 15 1.45 -14.05 -8.98
C ALA A 15 0.95 -12.78 -9.68
N ALA A 16 0.40 -11.85 -8.92
CA ALA A 16 -0.10 -10.61 -9.49
C ALA A 16 1.03 -9.77 -10.09
N LEU A 17 2.16 -9.70 -9.39
CA LEU A 17 3.31 -8.94 -9.88
C LEU A 17 3.81 -9.53 -11.19
N VAL A 18 3.96 -10.85 -11.24
CA VAL A 18 4.42 -11.51 -12.46
C VAL A 18 3.42 -11.30 -13.60
N SER A 19 2.14 -11.36 -13.29
CA SER A 19 1.09 -11.15 -14.28
C SER A 19 1.17 -9.75 -14.87
N GLU A 20 1.64 -8.76 -14.11
CA GLU A 20 1.80 -7.40 -14.59
C GLU A 20 3.18 -7.16 -15.21
N GLY A 21 3.98 -8.19 -15.36
CA GLY A 21 5.30 -8.06 -15.95
C GLY A 21 6.36 -7.53 -15.00
N LEU A 22 6.12 -7.67 -13.70
CA LEU A 22 7.02 -7.14 -12.69
C LEU A 22 7.71 -8.26 -11.94
N SER A 23 8.81 -7.92 -11.26
CA SER A 23 9.51 -8.87 -10.42
C SER A 23 8.67 -9.15 -9.17
N PRO A 24 8.57 -10.41 -8.74
CA PRO A 24 7.83 -10.74 -7.53
C PRO A 24 8.63 -10.50 -6.24
N ASN A 25 9.84 -9.99 -6.35
CA ASN A 25 10.70 -9.83 -5.19
C ASN A 25 10.46 -8.52 -4.47
N GLU A 26 10.53 -8.57 -3.15
CA GLU A 26 10.51 -7.35 -2.34
C GLU A 26 11.82 -6.59 -2.54
N ILE A 27 11.80 -5.31 -2.14
CA ILE A 27 13.03 -4.52 -2.12
C ILE A 27 13.94 -5.05 -1.02
N GLU A 28 15.23 -4.77 -1.14
CA GLU A 28 16.20 -5.26 -0.17
C GLU A 28 16.23 -4.43 1.10
N ASP A 29 15.93 -3.14 0.99
CA ASP A 29 16.03 -2.21 2.11
C ASP A 29 14.68 -1.92 2.75
N LYS A 30 13.82 -2.92 2.88
CA LYS A 30 12.46 -2.62 3.31
C LYS A 30 12.40 -2.01 4.71
N GLU A 31 13.31 -2.41 5.62
CA GLU A 31 13.31 -1.82 6.95
C GLU A 31 13.64 -0.35 6.91
N ARG A 32 14.54 0.05 6.03
CA ARG A 32 14.88 1.46 5.89
C ARG A 32 13.70 2.25 5.35
N VAL A 33 13.05 1.72 4.34
CA VAL A 33 11.91 2.41 3.72
C VAL A 33 10.75 2.52 4.69
N THR A 34 10.40 1.41 5.38
CA THR A 34 9.30 1.45 6.33
C THR A 34 9.60 2.41 7.48
N SER A 35 10.86 2.46 7.94
CA SER A 35 11.23 3.41 8.98
C SER A 35 11.07 4.85 8.55
N LEU A 36 11.44 5.16 7.30
CA LEU A 36 11.28 6.51 6.79
C LEU A 36 9.82 6.90 6.67
N ILE A 37 8.98 5.95 6.23
CA ILE A 37 7.55 6.19 6.14
C ILE A 37 6.97 6.44 7.52
N GLU A 38 7.34 5.60 8.49
CA GLU A 38 6.83 5.74 9.85
C GLU A 38 7.23 7.08 10.45
N LYS A 39 8.47 7.49 10.25
CA LYS A 39 8.92 8.77 10.77
C LYS A 39 8.13 9.94 10.21
N ARG A 40 7.73 9.83 8.96
CA ARG A 40 7.11 10.97 8.30
C ARG A 40 5.61 11.03 8.53
N PHE A 41 4.95 9.89 8.56
CA PHE A 41 3.49 9.85 8.54
C PHE A 41 2.86 9.24 9.78
N ILE A 42 3.58 8.50 10.59
CA ILE A 42 2.98 7.67 11.63
C ILE A 42 3.43 8.15 13.00
N SER A 43 2.47 8.19 13.94
CA SER A 43 2.74 8.55 15.32
C SER A 43 2.65 7.30 16.17
N GLY A 44 3.71 7.00 16.93
CA GLY A 44 3.71 5.85 17.83
C GLY A 44 3.84 4.53 17.10
N THR A 45 3.29 3.48 17.68
CA THR A 45 3.36 2.13 17.12
C THR A 45 1.96 1.53 17.05
N PRO A 46 1.12 2.02 16.14
CA PRO A 46 -0.25 1.51 16.03
C PRO A 46 -0.28 0.11 15.43
N ARG A 47 -1.40 -0.59 15.64
CA ARG A 47 -1.63 -1.89 15.01
C ARG A 47 -1.57 -1.76 13.49
N ALA A 48 -2.15 -0.71 12.95
CA ALA A 48 -2.08 -0.41 11.53
C ALA A 48 -1.73 1.06 11.38
N TRP A 49 -0.95 1.39 10.37
CA TRP A 49 -0.46 2.75 10.19
C TRP A 49 -1.58 3.78 10.09
N TRP A 50 -2.66 3.43 9.39
CA TRP A 50 -3.74 4.39 9.17
C TRP A 50 -4.47 4.76 10.45
N LEU A 51 -4.25 4.04 11.53
CA LEU A 51 -4.88 4.33 12.83
C LEU A 51 -4.20 5.48 13.56
N SER A 52 -2.98 5.84 13.21
CA SER A 52 -2.23 6.82 13.99
C SER A 52 -1.37 7.71 13.10
N LEU A 53 -2.04 8.44 12.23
CA LEU A 53 -1.36 9.34 11.30
C LEU A 53 -1.01 10.64 11.99
N VAL A 54 0.16 11.20 11.67
CA VAL A 54 0.63 12.43 12.31
C VAL A 54 -0.16 13.65 11.85
N SER A 55 -0.79 13.59 10.68
CA SER A 55 -1.60 14.69 10.20
C SER A 55 -2.93 14.17 9.71
N LYS A 56 -3.90 15.08 9.63
CA LYS A 56 -5.24 14.69 9.20
C LYS A 56 -5.22 14.36 7.71
N PRO A 57 -5.67 13.18 7.31
CA PRO A 57 -5.65 12.81 5.90
C PRO A 57 -6.83 13.39 5.14
N GLU A 58 -6.71 13.44 3.82
CA GLU A 58 -7.85 13.60 2.94
C GLU A 58 -8.54 12.25 2.86
N VAL A 59 -9.85 12.22 2.97
CA VAL A 59 -10.59 10.97 3.02
C VAL A 59 -11.54 10.90 1.83
N TYR A 60 -11.46 9.79 1.10
CA TYR A 60 -12.34 9.52 -0.03
C TYR A 60 -13.12 8.24 0.28
N SER A 61 -14.44 8.31 0.27
CA SER A 61 -15.28 7.16 0.57
C SER A 61 -15.92 6.65 -0.70
N PHE A 62 -15.93 5.33 -0.86
CA PHE A 62 -16.49 4.70 -2.05
C PHE A 62 -17.39 3.54 -1.62
N PRO A 63 -18.49 3.32 -2.31
CA PRO A 63 -19.38 2.20 -1.98
C PRO A 63 -18.73 0.88 -2.35
N ASP A 64 -19.10 -0.16 -1.62
CA ASP A 64 -18.73 -1.55 -1.96
C ASP A 64 -17.23 -1.75 -2.11
N ASN A 65 -16.45 -1.00 -1.35
CA ASN A 65 -14.98 -1.15 -1.36
C ASN A 65 -14.40 -0.97 -2.75
N SER A 66 -14.95 -0.05 -3.54
CA SER A 66 -14.49 0.17 -4.89
C SER A 66 -13.43 1.25 -5.00
N GLY A 67 -12.89 1.72 -3.87
CA GLY A 67 -11.91 2.80 -3.89
C GLY A 67 -10.69 2.48 -4.74
N TYR A 68 -10.23 1.24 -4.72
CA TYR A 68 -9.04 0.87 -5.49
C TYR A 68 -9.23 1.08 -7.00
N GLN A 69 -10.45 1.10 -7.47
CA GLN A 69 -10.73 1.32 -8.90
C GLN A 69 -10.56 2.77 -9.30
N ASN A 70 -10.43 3.66 -8.33
CA ASN A 70 -10.31 5.09 -8.56
C ASN A 70 -8.94 5.63 -8.19
N LEU A 71 -7.97 4.75 -7.94
CA LEU A 71 -6.67 5.16 -7.41
C LEU A 71 -5.95 6.13 -8.34
N LEU A 72 -5.98 5.89 -9.64
CA LEU A 72 -5.25 6.77 -10.57
C LEU A 72 -5.80 8.18 -10.56
N GLU A 73 -7.07 8.35 -10.20
CA GLU A 73 -7.65 9.68 -10.09
C GLU A 73 -7.32 10.35 -8.77
N ILE A 74 -7.07 9.54 -7.73
CA ILE A 74 -6.83 10.05 -6.39
C ILE A 74 -5.35 10.37 -6.17
N PHE A 75 -4.45 9.58 -6.77
CA PHE A 75 -3.03 9.74 -6.54
C PHE A 75 -2.58 11.17 -6.80
N PRO A 76 -1.83 11.75 -5.89
CA PRO A 76 -1.20 13.04 -6.16
C PRO A 76 -0.28 12.92 -7.36
N ALA A 77 -0.17 13.98 -8.11
CA ALA A 77 0.59 13.98 -9.34
C ALA A 77 2.06 13.76 -9.08
N GLY A 78 2.73 13.14 -10.01
CA GLY A 78 4.14 13.35 -10.15
C GLY A 78 5.10 12.21 -10.22
N ASN A 79 4.78 10.98 -9.86
CA ASN A 79 5.82 9.96 -9.79
C ASN A 79 5.52 8.77 -10.66
N ASP A 80 6.57 8.22 -11.28
CA ASP A 80 6.43 7.02 -12.10
C ASP A 80 6.40 5.76 -11.27
N LYS A 81 7.14 5.73 -10.16
CA LYS A 81 7.22 4.55 -9.31
C LYS A 81 6.93 4.89 -7.88
N VAL A 82 6.41 3.91 -7.15
CA VAL A 82 6.02 4.09 -5.77
C VAL A 82 6.46 2.90 -4.94
N TRP A 83 6.56 3.13 -3.62
CA TRP A 83 6.70 2.06 -2.65
C TRP A 83 5.29 1.52 -2.39
N PHE A 84 5.07 0.26 -2.70
CA PHE A 84 3.79 -0.41 -2.45
C PHE A 84 3.98 -1.29 -1.23
N VAL A 85 3.35 -0.91 -0.12
CA VAL A 85 3.51 -1.58 1.16
C VAL A 85 2.24 -2.34 1.46
N VAL A 86 2.36 -3.64 1.67
CA VAL A 86 1.23 -4.51 1.96
C VAL A 86 1.32 -4.96 3.41
N ASP A 87 0.22 -4.80 4.14
CA ASP A 87 0.15 -5.14 5.55
C ASP A 87 -0.56 -6.48 5.68
N ASP A 88 0.20 -7.52 5.99
CA ASP A 88 -0.34 -8.86 6.16
C ASP A 88 -0.93 -8.99 7.57
N ASP A 89 -1.96 -9.78 7.69
CA ASP A 89 -2.60 -10.05 8.97
C ASP A 89 -1.64 -10.60 10.01
N ASN A 90 -0.54 -11.20 9.56
CA ASN A 90 0.47 -11.74 10.46
C ASN A 90 1.47 -10.68 10.92
N LYS A 91 1.13 -9.40 10.73
CA LYS A 91 1.93 -8.26 11.18
C LYS A 91 3.23 -8.12 10.42
N GLU A 92 3.34 -8.80 9.31
CA GLU A 92 4.49 -8.65 8.45
C GLU A 92 4.14 -7.65 7.35
N LYS A 93 5.09 -6.86 6.91
CA LYS A 93 4.87 -5.95 5.80
C LYS A 93 5.73 -6.40 4.64
N PHE A 94 5.13 -6.35 3.46
CA PHE A 94 5.84 -6.63 2.22
C PHE A 94 5.99 -5.31 1.48
N VAL A 95 7.17 -5.03 0.94
CA VAL A 95 7.43 -3.76 0.28
C VAL A 95 7.96 -4.00 -1.11
N PHE A 96 7.31 -3.41 -2.09
CA PHE A 96 7.70 -3.51 -3.50
C PHE A 96 7.86 -2.11 -4.06
N PHE A 97 8.75 -1.96 -5.03
CA PHE A 97 8.93 -0.69 -5.72
C PHE A 97 8.46 -0.88 -7.16
N ILE A 98 7.29 -0.34 -7.50
CA ILE A 98 6.61 -0.67 -8.74
C ILE A 98 6.06 0.60 -9.40
N PRO A 99 5.77 0.52 -10.71
CA PRO A 99 5.15 1.66 -11.37
C PRO A 99 3.77 1.95 -10.80
N LEU A 100 3.47 3.22 -10.68
CA LEU A 100 2.20 3.67 -10.11
C LEU A 100 1.01 3.10 -10.86
N ASN A 101 1.09 3.03 -12.17
CA ASN A 101 -0.04 2.59 -12.99
C ASN A 101 -0.27 1.08 -12.94
N LYS A 102 0.56 0.33 -12.19
CA LYS A 102 0.37 -1.10 -12.03
C LYS A 102 -0.30 -1.45 -10.72
N VAL A 103 -0.41 -0.50 -9.79
CA VAL A 103 -0.91 -0.77 -8.44
C VAL A 103 -2.33 -1.31 -8.47
N GLN A 104 -3.20 -0.69 -9.24
CA GLN A 104 -4.61 -1.10 -9.28
C GLN A 104 -4.76 -2.54 -9.76
N GLY A 105 -4.03 -2.92 -10.81
CA GLY A 105 -4.10 -4.28 -11.34
C GLY A 105 -3.66 -5.32 -10.33
N ILE A 106 -2.64 -5.00 -9.54
CA ILE A 106 -2.18 -5.91 -8.51
C ILE A 106 -3.24 -6.08 -7.44
N ILE A 107 -3.86 -4.99 -7.00
CA ILE A 107 -4.90 -5.06 -5.98
C ILE A 107 -6.08 -5.87 -6.46
N GLU A 108 -6.47 -5.69 -7.72
CA GLU A 108 -7.62 -6.41 -8.29
C GLU A 108 -7.38 -7.91 -8.36
N SER A 109 -6.13 -8.33 -8.42
CA SER A 109 -5.80 -9.74 -8.57
C SER A 109 -5.69 -10.48 -7.26
N CYS A 110 -5.80 -9.78 -6.14
CA CYS A 110 -5.59 -10.36 -4.83
C CYS A 110 -6.84 -10.24 -3.98
N ARG A 111 -6.89 -11.04 -2.89
CA ARG A 111 -7.93 -10.86 -1.89
C ARG A 111 -7.80 -9.49 -1.25
N PHE A 112 -8.82 -9.05 -0.54
CA PHE A 112 -8.73 -7.77 0.16
C PHE A 112 -7.57 -7.79 1.15
N PHE A 113 -6.83 -6.70 1.21
CA PHE A 113 -5.75 -6.51 2.17
C PHE A 113 -5.54 -5.03 2.39
N GLU A 114 -4.93 -4.68 3.50
CA GLU A 114 -4.58 -3.30 3.77
C GLU A 114 -3.26 -3.00 3.10
N TYR A 115 -3.18 -1.83 2.48
CA TYR A 115 -1.98 -1.48 1.73
C TYR A 115 -1.74 0.02 1.83
N TYR A 116 -0.52 0.40 1.52
CA TYR A 116 -0.10 1.79 1.49
C TYR A 116 0.69 2.03 0.21
N VAL A 117 0.48 3.19 -0.38
CA VAL A 117 1.23 3.60 -1.57
C VAL A 117 1.93 4.89 -1.22
N VAL A 118 3.24 4.91 -1.37
CA VAL A 118 4.07 6.05 -0.99
C VAL A 118 4.95 6.40 -2.17
N ASP A 119 5.04 7.68 -2.50
CA ASP A 119 5.88 8.08 -3.62
C ASP A 119 7.36 7.89 -3.29
N GLU A 120 8.18 7.92 -4.32
CA GLU A 120 9.59 7.62 -4.17
C GLU A 120 10.27 8.54 -3.17
N ASN A 121 9.84 9.79 -3.10
CA ASN A 121 10.43 10.79 -2.20
C ASN A 121 9.77 10.82 -0.83
N ILE A 122 8.81 9.92 -0.59
CA ILE A 122 8.09 9.84 0.69
C ILE A 122 7.44 11.18 1.02
N SER A 123 6.83 11.79 0.00
CA SER A 123 6.18 13.08 0.18
C SER A 123 4.68 12.95 0.38
N TRP A 124 4.09 11.81 0.02
CA TRP A 124 2.68 11.54 0.29
C TRP A 124 2.51 10.05 0.52
N MET A 125 1.44 9.70 1.24
CA MET A 125 1.09 8.30 1.47
C MET A 125 -0.41 8.13 1.28
N LEU A 126 -0.78 7.11 0.53
CA LEU A 126 -2.17 6.74 0.33
C LEU A 126 -2.41 5.39 0.99
N ALA A 127 -3.52 5.26 1.68
CA ALA A 127 -3.88 4.01 2.35
C ALA A 127 -5.34 3.70 2.10
N GLU A 128 -5.67 2.42 2.04
CA GLU A 128 -7.07 1.99 2.07
C GLU A 128 -7.27 1.22 3.38
N ASN A 129 -8.28 1.64 4.15
CA ASN A 129 -8.55 0.98 5.41
C ASN A 129 -9.66 -0.08 5.24
N ASP A 130 -9.99 -0.77 6.33
CA ASP A 130 -10.97 -1.84 6.28
C ASP A 130 -12.41 -1.33 6.27
N HIS A 131 -12.59 -0.01 6.24
CA HIS A 131 -13.91 0.60 6.11
C HIS A 131 -14.21 1.04 4.67
N GLY A 132 -13.32 0.72 3.74
CA GLY A 132 -13.52 1.11 2.34
C GLY A 132 -13.17 2.56 2.06
N GLU A 133 -12.43 3.20 2.93
CA GLU A 133 -12.02 4.59 2.75
C GLU A 133 -10.59 4.66 2.23
N ILE A 134 -10.34 5.59 1.32
CA ILE A 134 -8.99 5.89 0.86
C ILE A 134 -8.53 7.14 1.59
N LEU A 135 -7.39 7.04 2.26
CA LEU A 135 -6.82 8.12 3.04
C LEU A 135 -5.56 8.61 2.35
N VAL A 136 -5.42 9.92 2.16
CA VAL A 136 -4.23 10.47 1.54
C VAL A 136 -3.60 11.45 2.51
N CYS A 137 -2.35 11.17 2.88
CA CYS A 137 -1.54 12.04 3.74
C CYS A 137 -0.48 12.69 2.90
N ARG A 138 -0.38 14.01 3.00
CA ARG A 138 0.71 14.71 2.31
C ARG A 138 1.73 15.08 3.38
N GLY A 139 2.98 14.76 3.10
CA GLY A 139 4.05 15.15 3.99
C GLY A 139 4.08 16.65 4.03
N GLY A 140 3.85 17.21 5.19
CA GLY A 140 3.86 18.63 5.31
C GLY A 140 5.24 19.18 4.97
N SER A 141 5.27 20.44 4.59
CA SER A 141 6.56 21.06 4.43
C SER A 141 7.15 21.21 5.83
N LEU A 142 8.31 20.75 5.94
CA LEU A 142 9.00 20.76 7.22
C LEU A 142 9.87 22.00 7.34
#